data_d8ac2b6049812145f7074c88df21999a
#
_entry.id   d8ac2b6049812145f7074c88df21999a
#
_cell.length_a   1.000
_cell.length_b   1.000
_cell.length_c   1.000
_cell.angle_alpha   90.00
_cell.angle_beta   90.00
_cell.angle_gamma   90.00
#
_symmetry.space_group_name_H-M   'P 1'
#
loop_
_entity.id
_entity.type
_entity.pdbx_description
1 polymer ?
#
loop_
_entity_poly.entity_id
_entity_poly.type
_entity_poly.pdbx_seq_one_letter_code
_entity_poly.pdbx_strand_id
1 'polypeptide(L)' 'MKFGIVLLVIGVILYVIGNITDAGILYVVASFVLVFSLIFK' A
#
# COMPACT_ATOMS: atom_id res chain seq x y z
N MET A 1 -13.29 4.33 9.00
CA MET A 1 -14.03 3.60 7.98
C MET A 1 -13.31 2.33 7.60
N LYS A 2 -14.08 1.27 7.34
CA LYS A 2 -13.49 -0.04 6.99
C LYS A 2 -12.71 0.00 5.69
N PHE A 3 -13.13 0.85 4.76
CA PHE A 3 -12.45 0.96 3.48
C PHE A 3 -11.02 1.45 3.63
N GLY A 4 -10.81 2.43 4.49
CA GLY A 4 -9.46 2.93 4.75
C GLY A 4 -8.55 1.86 5.34
N ILE A 5 -9.09 1.02 6.23
CA ILE A 5 -8.32 -0.07 6.84
C ILE A 5 -7.95 -1.11 5.79
N VAL A 6 -8.88 -1.45 4.89
CA VAL A 6 -8.62 -2.39 3.81
C VAL A 6 -7.49 -1.88 2.90
N LEU A 7 -7.55 -0.60 2.54
CA LEU A 7 -6.50 0.01 1.72
C LEU A 7 -5.15 0.00 2.44
N LEU A 8 -5.16 0.25 3.74
CA LEU A 8 -3.94 0.23 4.53
C LEU A 8 -3.30 -1.16 4.53
N VAL A 9 -4.11 -2.18 4.73
CA VAL A 9 -3.63 -3.57 4.74
C VAL A 9 -3.05 -3.94 3.38
N ILE A 10 -3.74 -3.59 2.31
CA ILE A 10 -3.27 -3.86 0.94
C ILE A 10 -1.95 -3.15 0.69
N GLY A 11 -1.86 -1.88 1.09
CA GLY A 11 -0.64 -1.11 0.90
C GLY A 11 0.56 -1.71 1.64
N VAL A 12 0.35 -2.16 2.87
CA VAL A 12 1.40 -2.79 3.67
C VAL A 12 1.86 -4.09 3.03
N ILE A 13 0.91 -4.90 2.55
CA ILE A 13 1.24 -6.17 1.89
C ILE A 13 2.06 -5.91 0.63
N LEU A 14 1.65 -4.95 -0.18
CA LEU A 14 2.38 -4.59 -1.40
C LEU A 14 3.77 -4.07 -1.08
N TYR A 15 3.89 -3.29 -0.02
CA TYR A 15 5.18 -2.77 0.41
C TYR A 15 6.13 -3.90 0.79
N VAL A 16 5.64 -4.85 1.57
CA VAL A 16 6.44 -6.00 2.01
C VAL A 16 6.86 -6.84 0.81
N ILE A 17 5.93 -7.12 -0.09
CA ILE A 17 6.22 -7.89 -1.29
C ILE A 17 7.27 -7.17 -2.16
N GLY A 18 7.10 -5.86 -2.32
CA GLY A 18 8.07 -5.07 -3.07
C GLY A 18 9.46 -5.11 -2.47
N ASN A 19 9.54 -5.13 -1.14
CA ASN A 19 10.83 -5.21 -0.45
C ASN A 19 11.49 -6.57 -0.64
N ILE A 20 10.70 -7.65 -0.62
CA ILE A 20 11.21 -9.01 -0.78
C ILE A 20 11.65 -9.26 -2.22
N THR A 21 10.85 -8.83 -3.18
CA THR A 21 11.14 -9.05 -4.60
C THR A 21 12.06 -8.00 -5.20
N ASP A 22 12.33 -6.93 -4.45
CA ASP A 22 13.18 -5.83 -4.89
C ASP A 22 12.64 -5.17 -6.17
N ALA A 23 11.32 -5.10 -6.30
CA ALA A 23 10.65 -4.49 -7.45
C ALA A 23 10.27 -3.05 -7.13
N GLY A 24 10.93 -2.10 -7.78
CA GLY A 24 10.67 -0.67 -7.56
C GLY A 24 9.24 -0.27 -7.90
N ILE A 25 8.66 -0.91 -8.91
CA ILE A 25 7.29 -0.63 -9.33
C ILE A 25 6.31 -0.90 -8.19
N LEU A 26 6.51 -1.99 -7.44
CA LEU A 26 5.65 -2.32 -6.32
C LEU A 26 5.73 -1.27 -5.22
N TYR A 27 6.90 -0.70 -5.00
CA TYR A 27 7.04 0.40 -4.04
C TYR A 27 6.20 1.60 -4.45
N VAL A 28 6.23 1.97 -5.72
CA VAL A 28 5.47 3.10 -6.22
C VAL A 28 3.97 2.85 -6.03
N VAL A 29 3.51 1.67 -6.40
CA VAL A 29 2.10 1.30 -6.24
C VAL A 29 1.69 1.31 -4.78
N ALA A 30 2.51 0.73 -3.91
CA ALA A 30 2.23 0.71 -2.48
C ALA A 30 2.15 2.13 -1.91
N SER A 31 3.03 3.00 -2.36
CA SER A 31 3.02 4.40 -1.93
C SER A 31 1.71 5.08 -2.29
N PHE A 32 1.22 4.89 -3.52
CA PHE A 32 -0.06 5.45 -3.93
C PHE A 32 -1.21 4.91 -3.11
N VAL A 33 -1.21 3.60 -2.87
CA VAL A 33 -2.26 2.96 -2.07
C VAL A 33 -2.26 3.50 -0.64
N LEU A 34 -1.10 3.66 -0.04
CA LEU A 34 -0.99 4.19 1.31
C LEU A 34 -1.46 5.64 1.40
N VAL A 35 -1.12 6.45 0.41
CA VAL A 35 -1.59 7.83 0.36
C VAL A 35 -3.11 7.88 0.25
N PHE A 36 -3.69 7.05 -0.60
CA PHE A 36 -5.13 6.96 -0.71
C PHE A 36 -5.77 6.52 0.59
N SER A 37 -5.15 5.56 1.28
CA SER A 37 -5.63 5.11 2.58
C SER A 37 -5.70 6.25 3.59
N LEU A 38 -4.70 7.13 3.60
CA LEU A 38 -4.68 8.28 4.48
C LEU A 38 -5.78 9.28 4.13
N ILE A 39 -6.07 9.44 2.85
CA ILE A 39 -7.11 10.37 2.40
C ILE A 39 -8.49 9.82 2.71
N PHE A 40 -8.69 8.54 2.56
CA PHE A 40 -10.01 7.89 2.68
C PHE A 40 -10.26 7.24 4.03
N LYS A 41 -9.42 7.50 5.01
CA LYS A 41 -9.59 6.84 6.32
C LYS A 41 -11.00 7.05 6.96
#